data_43dbfd805d14a3f449f5bf826e46eb22
#
_entry.id   43dbfd805d14a3f449f5bf826e46eb22
#
_cell.length_a   1.000
_cell.length_b   1.000
_cell.length_c   1.000
_cell.angle_alpha   90.00
_cell.angle_beta   90.00
_cell.angle_gamma   90.00
#
_symmetry.space_group_name_H-M   'P 1'
#
loop_
_entity.id
_entity.type
_entity.pdbx_description
1 polymer ?
#
loop_
_entity_poly.entity_id
_entity_poly.type
_entity_poly.pdbx_seq_one_letter_code
_entity_poly.pdbx_strand_id
1 'polypeptide(L)'
;MTQYVDRVQIVREAGATITREIPIYVTQKADAACAIPAGFVRLHDAAATGNPAGPPAGDPDAPTAGITLSVIAGTVADNYTSCHATAAQLSALQDWIDLHAPELAP
;
A
#
# COMPACT_ATOMS: atom_id res chain seq x y z
N MET A 1 -8.81 12.88 20.00
CA MET A 1 -8.60 11.44 19.71
C MET A 1 -9.77 10.83 18.94
N THR A 2 -11.01 11.25 19.20
CA THR A 2 -12.18 10.75 18.46
C THR A 2 -12.03 10.99 16.95
N GLN A 3 -11.60 12.18 16.53
CA GLN A 3 -11.39 12.50 15.12
C GLN A 3 -10.34 11.59 14.46
N TYR A 4 -9.27 11.28 15.18
CA TYR A 4 -8.24 10.36 14.68
C TYR A 4 -8.82 8.96 14.43
N VAL A 5 -9.57 8.42 15.41
CA VAL A 5 -10.18 7.09 15.28
C VAL A 5 -11.13 7.07 14.08
N ASP A 6 -11.98 8.09 13.93
CA ASP A 6 -12.93 8.17 12.83
C ASP A 6 -12.24 8.24 11.47
N ARG A 7 -11.20 9.07 11.34
CA ARG A 7 -10.45 9.22 10.08
C ARG A 7 -9.77 7.91 9.67
N VAL A 8 -9.10 7.25 10.62
CA VAL A 8 -8.40 5.98 10.34
C VAL A 8 -9.41 4.88 10.02
N GLN A 9 -10.53 4.82 10.73
CA GLN A 9 -11.59 3.85 10.47
C GLN A 9 -12.18 4.01 9.07
N ILE A 10 -12.45 5.24 8.63
CA ILE A 10 -12.94 5.53 7.28
C ILE A 10 -11.94 5.04 6.24
N VAL A 11 -10.66 5.32 6.43
CA VAL A 11 -9.60 4.86 5.52
C VAL A 11 -9.56 3.34 5.44
N ARG A 12 -9.64 2.65 6.58
CA ARG A 12 -9.60 1.19 6.63
C ARG A 12 -10.82 0.55 6.02
N GLU A 13 -11.99 1.14 6.22
CA GLU A 13 -13.24 0.65 5.60
C GLU A 13 -13.19 0.79 4.08
N ALA A 14 -12.71 1.93 3.58
CA ALA A 14 -12.50 2.12 2.15
C ALA A 14 -11.49 1.11 1.59
N GLY A 15 -10.38 0.88 2.30
CA GLY A 15 -9.38 -0.11 1.91
C GLY A 15 -9.94 -1.52 1.86
N ALA A 16 -10.75 -1.91 2.83
CA ALA A 16 -11.40 -3.23 2.84
C ALA A 16 -12.37 -3.38 1.66
N THR A 17 -13.10 -2.34 1.32
CA THR A 17 -13.99 -2.33 0.15
C THR A 17 -13.19 -2.49 -1.13
N ILE A 18 -12.11 -1.74 -1.30
CA ILE A 18 -11.23 -1.83 -2.47
C ILE A 18 -10.67 -3.25 -2.61
N THR A 19 -10.24 -3.86 -1.51
CA THR A 19 -9.74 -5.23 -1.54
C THR A 19 -10.81 -6.21 -2.05
N ARG A 20 -12.05 -6.04 -1.64
CA ARG A 20 -13.17 -6.87 -2.15
C ARG A 20 -13.50 -6.61 -3.61
N GLU A 21 -13.16 -5.43 -4.12
CA GLU A 21 -13.38 -5.08 -5.52
C GLU A 21 -12.31 -5.64 -6.47
N ILE A 22 -11.15 -6.04 -5.95
CA ILE A 22 -10.04 -6.52 -6.79
C ILE A 22 -10.48 -7.63 -7.77
N PRO A 23 -11.18 -8.70 -7.34
CA PRO A 23 -11.59 -9.75 -8.27
C PRO A 23 -12.56 -9.28 -9.35
N ILE A 24 -13.25 -8.17 -9.13
CA ILE A 24 -14.18 -7.60 -10.10
C ILE A 24 -13.42 -6.93 -11.24
N TYR A 25 -12.33 -6.22 -10.92
CA TYR A 25 -11.54 -5.46 -11.89
C TYR A 25 -10.35 -6.21 -12.43
N VAL A 26 -9.75 -7.10 -11.62
CA VAL A 26 -8.65 -7.97 -12.04
C VAL A 26 -9.18 -9.40 -12.08
N THR A 27 -9.64 -9.79 -13.26
CA THR A 27 -10.32 -11.09 -13.48
C THR A 27 -9.32 -12.24 -13.54
N GLN A 28 -9.82 -13.47 -13.41
CA GLN A 28 -9.00 -14.67 -13.61
C GLN A 28 -8.36 -14.69 -14.99
N LYS A 29 -9.06 -14.18 -16.00
CA LYS A 29 -8.55 -14.07 -17.36
C LYS A 29 -7.34 -13.14 -17.42
N ALA A 30 -7.40 -12.00 -16.75
CA ALA A 30 -6.30 -11.05 -16.68
C ALA A 30 -5.10 -11.65 -15.93
N ASP A 31 -5.35 -12.36 -14.83
CA ASP A 31 -4.29 -13.04 -14.08
C ASP A 31 -3.59 -14.11 -14.93
N ALA A 32 -4.36 -14.90 -15.68
CA ALA A 32 -3.81 -15.93 -16.54
C ALA A 32 -3.00 -15.35 -17.72
N ALA A 33 -3.39 -14.17 -18.20
CA ALA A 33 -2.74 -13.53 -19.35
C ALA A 33 -1.50 -12.72 -18.98
N CYS A 34 -1.32 -12.38 -17.70
CA CYS A 34 -0.25 -11.49 -17.26
C CYS A 34 0.78 -12.25 -16.42
N ALA A 35 1.93 -12.54 -17.01
CA ALA A 35 3.08 -13.10 -16.30
C ALA A 35 3.85 -11.96 -15.65
N ILE A 36 4.16 -12.11 -14.36
CA ILE A 36 4.90 -11.10 -13.61
C ILE A 36 6.40 -11.45 -13.64
N PRO A 37 7.25 -10.59 -14.22
CA PRO A 37 8.69 -10.86 -14.28
C PRO A 37 9.35 -10.82 -12.89
N ALA A 38 10.32 -11.69 -12.69
CA ALA A 38 11.10 -11.73 -11.45
C ALA A 38 11.79 -10.39 -11.15
N GLY A 39 12.26 -9.70 -12.19
CA GLY A 39 12.88 -8.38 -12.04
C GLY A 39 11.93 -7.35 -11.45
N PHE A 40 10.66 -7.38 -11.85
CA PHE A 40 9.66 -6.48 -11.28
C PHE A 40 9.47 -6.74 -9.78
N VAL A 41 9.33 -8.01 -9.39
CA VAL A 41 9.15 -8.38 -7.97
C VAL A 41 10.35 -7.93 -7.15
N ARG A 42 11.56 -8.16 -7.64
CA ARG A 42 12.79 -7.76 -6.95
C ARG A 42 12.86 -6.23 -6.78
N LEU A 43 12.53 -5.49 -7.83
CA LEU A 43 12.54 -4.02 -7.77
C LEU A 43 11.46 -3.50 -6.80
N HIS A 44 10.29 -4.09 -6.85
CA HIS A 44 9.20 -3.74 -5.93
C HIS A 44 9.60 -3.97 -4.47
N ASP A 45 10.16 -5.14 -4.17
CA ASP A 45 10.57 -5.48 -2.81
C ASP A 45 11.68 -4.56 -2.32
N ALA A 46 12.63 -4.23 -3.18
CA ALA A 46 13.69 -3.28 -2.85
C ALA A 46 13.11 -1.90 -2.53
N ALA A 47 12.18 -1.42 -3.34
CA ALA A 47 11.51 -0.14 -3.11
C ALA A 47 10.71 -0.16 -1.80
N ALA A 48 10.05 -1.27 -1.49
CA ALA A 48 9.28 -1.41 -0.26
C ALA A 48 10.17 -1.37 1.00
N THR A 49 11.40 -1.89 0.92
CA THR A 49 12.35 -1.87 2.04
C THR A 49 13.22 -0.63 2.07
N GLY A 50 13.24 0.16 0.99
CA GLY A 50 14.09 1.34 0.88
C GLY A 50 15.54 1.06 0.52
N ASN A 51 15.87 -0.18 0.16
CA ASN A 51 17.22 -0.58 -0.21
C ASN A 51 17.31 -0.82 -1.71
N PRO A 52 18.30 -0.27 -2.43
CA PRO A 52 18.47 -0.54 -3.86
C PRO A 52 18.58 -2.03 -4.14
N ALA A 53 17.99 -2.47 -5.26
CA ALA A 53 18.00 -3.87 -5.64
C ALA A 53 19.38 -4.38 -6.07
N GLY A 54 20.23 -3.50 -6.58
CA GLY A 54 21.50 -3.88 -7.15
C GLY A 54 21.37 -4.60 -8.50
N PRO A 55 22.46 -5.19 -9.00
CA PRO A 55 22.42 -5.95 -10.25
C PRO A 55 21.49 -7.16 -10.15
N PRO A 56 20.83 -7.57 -11.23
CA PRO A 56 20.00 -8.78 -11.21
C PRO A 56 20.81 -10.03 -10.84
N ALA A 57 20.25 -10.87 -9.95
CA ALA A 57 20.89 -12.11 -9.55
C ALA A 57 20.65 -13.26 -10.56
N GLY A 58 19.72 -13.06 -11.50
CA GLY A 58 19.34 -14.03 -12.51
C GLY A 58 18.64 -13.32 -13.66
N ASP A 59 17.85 -14.05 -14.44
CA ASP A 59 17.09 -13.48 -15.55
C ASP A 59 15.94 -12.62 -15.01
N PRO A 60 15.97 -11.29 -15.21
CA PRO A 60 14.89 -10.43 -14.73
C PRO A 60 13.56 -10.66 -15.45
N ASP A 61 13.59 -11.28 -16.63
CA ASP A 61 12.39 -11.56 -17.41
C ASP A 61 11.75 -12.93 -17.07
N ALA A 62 12.41 -13.71 -16.19
CA ALA A 62 11.89 -15.01 -15.80
C ALA A 62 10.54 -14.85 -15.09
N PRO A 63 9.54 -15.71 -15.40
CA PRO A 63 8.25 -15.66 -14.73
C PRO A 63 8.37 -16.03 -13.26
N THR A 64 7.53 -15.40 -12.42
CA THR A 64 7.52 -15.66 -10.98
C THR A 64 6.31 -16.52 -10.65
N ALA A 65 6.54 -17.68 -10.04
CA ALA A 65 5.47 -18.58 -9.64
C ALA A 65 4.70 -17.97 -8.45
N GLY A 66 3.37 -18.07 -8.49
CA GLY A 66 2.52 -17.64 -7.39
C GLY A 66 2.28 -16.14 -7.28
N ILE A 67 2.91 -15.35 -8.13
CA ILE A 67 2.69 -13.90 -8.15
C ILE A 67 1.81 -13.58 -9.36
N THR A 68 0.58 -13.18 -9.09
CA THR A 68 -0.40 -12.81 -10.12
C THR A 68 -0.65 -11.31 -10.11
N LEU A 69 -1.31 -10.81 -11.16
CA LEU A 69 -1.72 -9.40 -11.19
C LEU A 69 -2.65 -9.07 -10.02
N SER A 70 -3.55 -9.99 -9.63
CA SER A 70 -4.42 -9.82 -8.46
C SER A 70 -3.62 -9.67 -7.17
N VAL A 71 -2.57 -10.46 -7.00
CA VAL A 71 -1.68 -10.36 -5.82
C VAL A 71 -1.01 -8.99 -5.78
N ILE A 72 -0.51 -8.52 -6.90
CA ILE A 72 0.11 -7.19 -7.00
C ILE A 72 -0.92 -6.10 -6.69
N ALA A 73 -2.12 -6.21 -7.26
CA ALA A 73 -3.19 -5.25 -6.99
C ALA A 73 -3.52 -5.19 -5.50
N GLY A 74 -3.56 -6.32 -4.81
CA GLY A 74 -3.76 -6.38 -3.36
C GLY A 74 -2.65 -5.67 -2.60
N THR A 75 -1.40 -5.93 -2.95
CA THR A 75 -0.24 -5.29 -2.31
C THR A 75 -0.26 -3.78 -2.51
N VAL A 76 -0.52 -3.32 -3.73
CA VAL A 76 -0.60 -1.89 -4.04
C VAL A 76 -1.73 -1.23 -3.27
N ALA A 77 -2.92 -1.85 -3.27
CA ALA A 77 -4.07 -1.33 -2.54
C ALA A 77 -3.78 -1.23 -1.03
N ASP A 78 -3.18 -2.25 -0.44
CA ASP A 78 -2.81 -2.26 0.97
C ASP A 78 -1.77 -1.18 1.29
N ASN A 79 -0.80 -0.98 0.42
CA ASN A 79 0.22 0.05 0.59
C ASN A 79 -0.41 1.45 0.57
N TYR A 80 -1.32 1.71 -0.35
CA TYR A 80 -2.04 2.98 -0.39
C TYR A 80 -2.93 3.17 0.83
N THR A 81 -3.61 2.12 1.29
CA THR A 81 -4.44 2.19 2.50
C THR A 81 -3.57 2.54 3.71
N SER A 82 -2.42 1.90 3.86
CA SER A 82 -1.48 2.19 4.95
C SER A 82 -0.97 3.63 4.87
N CYS A 83 -0.67 4.11 3.67
CA CYS A 83 -0.23 5.49 3.46
C CYS A 83 -1.31 6.48 3.86
N HIS A 84 -2.56 6.25 3.44
CA HIS A 84 -3.68 7.11 3.82
C HIS A 84 -3.95 7.08 5.32
N ALA A 85 -3.83 5.92 5.96
CA ALA A 85 -3.97 5.80 7.41
C ALA A 85 -2.90 6.62 8.15
N THR A 86 -1.65 6.54 7.69
CA THR A 86 -0.55 7.32 8.25
C THR A 86 -0.78 8.83 8.07
N ALA A 87 -1.24 9.23 6.89
CA ALA A 87 -1.58 10.64 6.63
C ALA A 87 -2.72 11.12 7.54
N ALA A 88 -3.73 10.28 7.76
CA ALA A 88 -4.83 10.61 8.68
C ALA A 88 -4.34 10.76 10.12
N GLN A 89 -3.40 9.91 10.55
CA GLN A 89 -2.78 10.02 11.87
C GLN A 89 -2.02 11.33 12.00
N LEU A 90 -1.22 11.68 11.00
CA LEU A 90 -0.45 12.92 11.00
C LEU A 90 -1.37 14.13 11.05
N SER A 91 -2.41 14.17 10.23
CA SER A 91 -3.39 15.26 10.22
C SER A 91 -4.07 15.41 11.58
N ALA A 92 -4.46 14.30 12.20
CA ALA A 92 -5.10 14.32 13.52
C ALA A 92 -4.14 14.84 14.60
N LEU A 93 -2.86 14.44 14.52
CA LEU A 93 -1.84 14.93 15.45
C LEU A 93 -1.61 16.43 15.28
N GLN A 94 -1.51 16.91 14.03
CA GLN A 94 -1.36 18.33 13.74
C GLN A 94 -2.55 19.13 14.27
N ASP A 95 -3.76 18.65 14.08
CA ASP A 95 -4.98 19.29 14.60
C ASP A 95 -4.93 19.36 16.15
N TRP A 96 -4.48 18.25 16.77
CA TRP A 96 -4.35 18.21 18.23
C TRP A 96 -3.31 19.22 18.72
N ILE A 97 -2.16 19.31 18.06
CA ILE A 97 -1.11 20.28 18.39
C ILE A 97 -1.64 21.71 18.25
N ASP A 98 -2.30 22.01 17.16
CA ASP A 98 -2.87 23.35 16.92
C ASP A 98 -3.88 23.72 18.00
N LEU A 99 -4.74 22.77 18.40
CA LEU A 99 -5.73 23.00 19.46
C LEU A 99 -5.06 23.24 20.83
N HIS A 100 -3.94 22.57 21.10
CA HIS A 100 -3.23 22.62 22.37
C HIS A 100 -1.99 23.52 22.35
N ALA A 101 -1.75 24.26 21.26
CA ALA A 101 -0.56 25.08 21.09
C ALA A 101 -0.31 26.06 22.25
N PRO A 102 -1.34 26.74 22.81
CA PRO A 102 -1.12 27.63 23.95
C PRO A 102 -0.60 26.91 25.20
N GLU A 103 -0.96 25.64 25.38
CA GLU A 103 -0.52 24.80 26.51
C GLU A 103 0.92 24.34 26.34
N LEU A 104 1.38 24.19 25.08
CA LEU A 104 2.69 23.67 24.74
C LEU A 104 3.75 24.79 24.66
N ALA A 105 3.33 26.04 24.57
CA ALA A 105 4.24 27.17 24.49
C ALA A 105 5.02 27.33 25.78
N PRO A 106 6.36 27.62 25.75
CA PRO A 106 7.16 27.87 26.95
C PRO A 106 6.78 29.17 27.65
#